data_81d068a317a2d8ea57fc5ed90b657bcd
#
_entry.id   81d068a317a2d8ea57fc5ed90b657bcd
#
_cell.length_a   1.000
_cell.length_b   1.000
_cell.length_c   1.000
_cell.angle_alpha   90.00
_cell.angle_beta   90.00
_cell.angle_gamma   90.00
#
_symmetry.space_group_name_H-M   'P 1'
#
loop_
_entity.id
_entity.type
_entity.pdbx_description
1 polymer ?
#
loop_
_entity_poly.entity_id
_entity_poly.type
_entity_poly.pdbx_seq_one_letter_code
_entity_poly.pdbx_strand_id
1 'polypeptide(L)'
;MYQMKGRMQKTMAQANDYPRRDRSETEWYEGVQTFMWIHEDNIVEVPFDKEHVLEQILNPENLNRAYKCVMRNKGCGGIDKMSCEQLLPWLLANKELLISSLLDGSYRPNPVKRVEIPKDSGKKRLLGIPTVVDRLVQQAINQALMPHYERKFSRSSFGFRPRKSCHDALHKAQKIVNSILDRKSVV
;
A
#
# COMPACT_ATOMS: atom_id res chain seq x y z
N MET A 1 -14.30 -51.71 -17.49
CA MET A 1 -15.00 -50.48 -17.99
C MET A 1 -15.22 -49.60 -16.80
N TYR A 2 -14.22 -48.74 -16.46
CA TYR A 2 -14.23 -47.87 -15.27
C TYR A 2 -14.58 -46.46 -15.70
N GLN A 3 -15.68 -45.95 -15.17
CA GLN A 3 -16.13 -44.60 -15.41
C GLN A 3 -15.22 -43.59 -14.68
N MET A 4 -14.38 -42.87 -15.39
CA MET A 4 -13.79 -41.62 -14.95
C MET A 4 -14.60 -40.46 -15.56
N LYS A 5 -15.67 -40.06 -14.93
CA LYS A 5 -16.38 -38.81 -15.19
C LYS A 5 -16.72 -38.18 -13.85
N GLY A 6 -16.11 -37.07 -13.50
CA GLY A 6 -16.64 -36.24 -12.44
C GLY A 6 -15.65 -35.50 -11.54
N ARG A 7 -14.41 -35.20 -11.96
CA ARG A 7 -13.49 -34.45 -11.07
C ARG A 7 -12.77 -33.25 -11.66
N MET A 8 -13.01 -32.91 -12.93
CA MET A 8 -12.32 -31.77 -13.56
C MET A 8 -13.18 -30.50 -13.75
N GLN A 9 -14.47 -30.55 -13.52
CA GLN A 9 -15.33 -29.37 -13.69
C GLN A 9 -15.56 -28.54 -12.43
N LYS A 10 -15.23 -29.05 -11.23
CA LYS A 10 -15.39 -28.29 -9.98
C LYS A 10 -14.25 -27.32 -9.66
N THR A 11 -13.11 -27.44 -10.31
CA THR A 11 -11.94 -26.59 -10.03
C THR A 11 -11.95 -25.27 -10.81
N MET A 12 -12.67 -25.16 -11.93
CA MET A 12 -12.76 -23.91 -12.68
C MET A 12 -13.90 -22.98 -12.25
N ALA A 13 -14.95 -23.50 -11.62
CA ALA A 13 -16.05 -22.67 -11.12
C ALA A 13 -15.73 -21.93 -9.82
N GLN A 14 -14.77 -22.42 -9.04
CA GLN A 14 -14.35 -21.77 -7.79
C GLN A 14 -13.30 -20.65 -7.96
N ALA A 15 -12.69 -20.52 -9.13
CA ALA A 15 -11.73 -19.45 -9.41
C ALA A 15 -12.41 -18.10 -9.74
N ASN A 16 -13.72 -18.08 -10.00
CA ASN A 16 -14.45 -16.88 -10.38
C ASN A 16 -15.25 -16.22 -9.24
N ASP A 17 -15.22 -16.78 -8.03
CA ASP A 17 -16.06 -16.29 -6.93
C ASP A 17 -15.26 -15.60 -5.80
N TYR A 18 -14.01 -15.21 -6.06
CA TYR A 18 -13.41 -14.14 -5.30
C TYR A 18 -13.98 -12.84 -5.84
N PRO A 19 -14.68 -12.04 -5.01
CA PRO A 19 -15.02 -10.71 -5.42
C PRO A 19 -13.69 -10.04 -5.80
N ARG A 20 -13.49 -9.83 -7.10
CA ARG A 20 -12.47 -8.89 -7.57
C ARG A 20 -12.83 -7.61 -6.85
N ARG A 21 -12.13 -7.30 -5.76
CA ARG A 21 -12.06 -5.92 -5.31
C ARG A 21 -11.45 -5.20 -6.50
N ASP A 22 -12.34 -4.62 -7.27
CA ASP A 22 -11.98 -3.63 -8.27
C ASP A 22 -11.41 -2.46 -7.47
N ARG A 23 -10.13 -2.60 -7.11
CA ARG A 23 -9.34 -1.49 -6.63
C ARG A 23 -9.13 -0.69 -7.89
N SER A 24 -10.04 0.24 -8.14
CA SER A 24 -9.85 1.22 -9.18
C SER A 24 -8.45 1.79 -9.00
N GLU A 25 -7.67 1.85 -10.05
CA GLU A 25 -6.30 2.38 -10.04
C GLU A 25 -6.21 3.76 -9.38
N THR A 26 -7.31 4.50 -9.34
CA THR A 26 -7.49 5.78 -8.66
C THR A 26 -7.37 5.73 -7.14
N GLU A 27 -7.71 4.61 -6.48
CA GLU A 27 -7.65 4.54 -5.00
C GLU A 27 -6.24 4.68 -4.42
N TRP A 28 -5.20 4.32 -5.17
CA TRP A 28 -3.81 4.47 -4.75
C TRP A 28 -3.26 5.87 -4.99
N TYR A 29 -3.87 6.64 -5.89
CA TYR A 29 -3.35 7.93 -6.37
C TYR A 29 -3.93 9.14 -5.66
N GLU A 30 -5.09 9.04 -5.05
CA GLU A 30 -5.67 10.14 -4.28
C GLU A 30 -4.81 10.57 -3.08
N GLY A 31 -3.79 9.76 -2.72
CA GLY A 31 -2.85 10.07 -1.65
C GLY A 31 -1.46 10.53 -2.10
N VAL A 32 -1.13 10.40 -3.37
CA VAL A 32 0.20 10.76 -3.89
C VAL A 32 0.12 12.17 -4.49
N GLN A 33 0.43 13.19 -3.70
CA GLN A 33 0.72 14.50 -4.27
C GLN A 33 2.05 14.40 -5.01
N THR A 34 1.98 14.47 -6.33
CA THR A 34 3.12 14.87 -7.13
C THR A 34 3.19 16.39 -6.98
N PHE A 35 4.13 16.88 -6.21
CA PHE A 35 4.41 18.32 -6.17
C PHE A 35 5.03 18.70 -7.52
N MET A 36 4.17 19.01 -8.48
CA MET A 36 4.58 19.66 -9.72
C MET A 36 4.20 21.13 -9.60
N TRP A 37 5.18 21.97 -9.64
CA TRP A 37 4.95 23.41 -9.79
C TRP A 37 4.94 23.73 -11.27
N ILE A 38 3.98 24.51 -11.71
CA ILE A 38 3.98 25.09 -13.06
C ILE A 38 4.59 26.47 -12.90
N HIS A 39 5.77 26.67 -13.47
CA HIS A 39 6.43 27.96 -13.54
C HIS A 39 6.68 28.25 -15.03
N GLU A 40 6.10 29.34 -15.54
CA GLU A 40 6.26 29.82 -16.94
C GLU A 40 6.02 28.69 -17.96
N ASP A 41 4.87 28.00 -17.87
CA ASP A 41 4.49 26.86 -18.72
C ASP A 41 5.40 25.64 -18.67
N ASN A 42 6.38 25.61 -17.77
CA ASN A 42 7.23 24.46 -17.52
C ASN A 42 6.83 23.74 -16.24
N ILE A 43 6.80 22.40 -16.32
CA ILE A 43 6.63 21.56 -15.15
C ILE A 43 7.98 21.45 -14.45
N VAL A 44 8.12 22.13 -13.30
CA VAL A 44 9.34 22.07 -12.48
C VAL A 44 9.20 20.97 -11.45
N GLU A 45 10.16 20.05 -11.40
CA GLU A 45 10.26 19.10 -10.31
C GLU A 45 10.65 19.80 -9.02
N VAL A 46 9.78 19.70 -8.00
CA VAL A 46 10.15 20.16 -6.66
C VAL A 46 11.15 19.16 -6.07
N PRO A 47 12.37 19.60 -5.71
CA PRO A 47 13.32 18.74 -5.05
C PRO A 47 12.74 18.25 -3.72
N PHE A 48 13.01 16.97 -3.38
CA PHE A 48 12.60 16.42 -2.09
C PHE A 48 13.36 17.15 -0.98
N ASP A 49 12.61 17.93 -0.21
CA ASP A 49 13.14 18.60 0.94
C ASP A 49 13.29 17.61 2.11
N LYS A 50 14.52 17.24 2.40
CA LYS A 50 14.85 16.30 3.48
C LYS A 50 14.73 16.93 4.86
N GLU A 51 14.88 18.24 4.96
CA GLU A 51 14.88 18.97 6.23
C GLU A 51 13.47 19.15 6.76
N HIS A 52 12.48 19.31 5.88
CA HIS A 52 11.08 19.55 6.25
C HIS A 52 10.15 18.35 6.02
N VAL A 53 10.71 17.11 5.96
CA VAL A 53 9.90 15.89 5.76
C VAL A 53 8.86 15.71 6.87
N LEU A 54 9.24 15.96 8.11
CA LEU A 54 8.33 15.79 9.24
C LEU A 54 7.16 16.78 9.17
N GLU A 55 7.42 18.02 8.78
CA GLU A 55 6.38 19.01 8.56
C GLU A 55 5.43 18.61 7.43
N GLN A 56 5.96 18.05 6.35
CA GLN A 56 5.14 17.53 5.26
C GLN A 56 4.26 16.36 5.73
N ILE A 57 4.80 15.44 6.53
CA ILE A 57 4.05 14.33 7.12
C ILE A 57 2.92 14.83 8.00
N LEU A 58 3.19 15.82 8.85
CA LEU A 58 2.26 16.39 9.82
C LEU A 58 1.33 17.46 9.24
N ASN A 59 1.50 17.81 7.96
CA ASN A 59 0.62 18.76 7.29
C ASN A 59 -0.86 18.34 7.43
N PRO A 60 -1.77 19.25 7.82
CA PRO A 60 -3.18 18.94 8.02
C PRO A 60 -3.85 18.25 6.82
N GLU A 61 -3.52 18.66 5.60
CA GLU A 61 -4.06 18.04 4.40
C GLU A 61 -3.59 16.60 4.23
N ASN A 62 -2.30 16.33 4.53
CA ASN A 62 -1.74 14.99 4.48
C ASN A 62 -2.38 14.08 5.53
N LEU A 63 -2.54 14.58 6.77
CA LEU A 63 -3.19 13.84 7.85
C LEU A 63 -4.67 13.57 7.54
N ASN A 64 -5.38 14.52 6.96
CA ASN A 64 -6.78 14.33 6.54
C ASN A 64 -6.92 13.27 5.44
N ARG A 65 -5.99 13.24 4.48
CA ARG A 65 -5.97 12.17 3.47
C ARG A 65 -5.64 10.82 4.07
N ALA A 66 -4.66 10.76 4.96
CA ALA A 66 -4.32 9.55 5.70
C ALA A 66 -5.51 9.02 6.50
N TYR A 67 -6.22 9.91 7.20
CA TYR A 67 -7.45 9.57 7.90
C TYR A 67 -8.51 8.96 6.97
N LYS A 68 -8.80 9.63 5.84
CA LYS A 68 -9.77 9.12 4.85
C LYS A 68 -9.37 7.72 4.32
N CYS A 69 -8.07 7.50 4.07
CA CYS A 69 -7.58 6.19 3.63
C CYS A 69 -7.78 5.11 4.71
N VAL A 70 -7.46 5.40 5.97
CA VAL A 70 -7.66 4.46 7.09
C VAL A 70 -9.13 4.13 7.27
N MET A 71 -10.01 5.13 7.21
CA MET A 71 -11.46 4.94 7.32
C MET A 71 -12.03 4.10 6.18
N ARG A 72 -11.60 4.34 4.94
CA ARG A 72 -12.03 3.58 3.76
C ARG A 72 -11.66 2.11 3.85
N ASN A 73 -10.49 1.80 4.37
CA ASN A 73 -10.01 0.43 4.49
C ASN A 73 -10.75 -0.42 5.53
N LYS A 74 -11.54 0.19 6.43
CA LYS A 74 -12.40 -0.48 7.43
C LYS A 74 -11.71 -1.66 8.14
N GLY A 75 -10.42 -1.54 8.42
CA GLY A 75 -9.65 -2.60 9.06
C GLY A 75 -10.07 -2.83 10.51
N CYS A 76 -9.89 -4.05 11.00
CA CYS A 76 -10.18 -4.37 12.41
C CYS A 76 -9.26 -3.61 13.38
N GLY A 77 -9.69 -3.47 14.64
CA GLY A 77 -8.91 -2.87 15.71
C GLY A 77 -7.61 -3.62 16.01
N GLY A 78 -6.63 -2.90 16.50
CA GLY A 78 -5.34 -3.43 16.96
C GLY A 78 -5.45 -4.14 18.31
N ILE A 79 -4.37 -4.08 19.08
CA ILE A 79 -4.32 -4.62 20.45
C ILE A 79 -5.22 -3.83 21.40
N ASP A 80 -5.40 -2.55 21.13
CA ASP A 80 -6.27 -1.60 21.86
C ASP A 80 -7.76 -1.81 21.59
N LYS A 81 -8.11 -2.68 20.62
CA LYS A 81 -9.48 -2.95 20.16
C LYS A 81 -10.23 -1.73 19.60
N MET A 82 -9.55 -0.58 19.41
CA MET A 82 -10.16 0.62 18.87
C MET A 82 -10.62 0.35 17.43
N SER A 83 -11.88 0.68 17.12
CA SER A 83 -12.42 0.64 15.76
C SER A 83 -12.01 1.87 14.95
N CYS A 84 -12.09 1.78 13.61
CA CYS A 84 -11.83 2.96 12.78
C CYS A 84 -12.80 4.12 13.10
N GLU A 85 -14.04 3.84 13.44
CA GLU A 85 -15.05 4.85 13.77
C GLU A 85 -14.72 5.65 15.03
N GLN A 86 -13.99 5.04 15.96
CA GLN A 86 -13.53 5.70 17.19
C GLN A 86 -12.29 6.58 16.98
N LEU A 87 -11.66 6.52 15.81
CA LEU A 87 -10.46 7.29 15.52
C LEU A 87 -10.72 8.80 15.55
N LEU A 88 -11.85 9.27 14.99
CA LEU A 88 -12.14 10.70 14.97
C LEU A 88 -12.36 11.29 16.37
N PRO A 89 -13.23 10.72 17.23
CA PRO A 89 -13.35 11.17 18.61
C PRO A 89 -12.03 11.17 19.39
N TRP A 90 -11.23 10.13 19.17
CA TRP A 90 -9.91 10.03 19.78
C TRP A 90 -8.95 11.16 19.31
N LEU A 91 -8.92 11.44 18.01
CA LEU A 91 -8.10 12.52 17.45
C LEU A 91 -8.52 13.88 17.96
N LEU A 92 -9.83 14.14 18.09
CA LEU A 92 -10.31 15.41 18.66
C LEU A 92 -9.81 15.67 20.09
N ALA A 93 -9.64 14.59 20.87
CA ALA A 93 -9.15 14.69 22.25
C ALA A 93 -7.62 14.69 22.34
N ASN A 94 -6.91 14.02 21.42
CA ASN A 94 -5.47 13.69 21.60
C ASN A 94 -4.57 14.21 20.45
N LYS A 95 -5.11 14.96 19.50
CA LYS A 95 -4.37 15.44 18.31
C LYS A 95 -3.07 16.16 18.68
N GLU A 96 -3.14 17.08 19.65
CA GLU A 96 -2.00 17.92 20.04
C GLU A 96 -0.89 17.09 20.68
N LEU A 97 -1.27 16.13 21.54
CA LEU A 97 -0.33 15.20 22.15
C LEU A 97 0.33 14.28 21.13
N LEU A 98 -0.43 13.82 20.14
CA LEU A 98 0.10 12.99 19.05
C LEU A 98 1.12 13.80 18.22
N ILE A 99 0.76 15.00 17.82
CA ILE A 99 1.62 15.86 16.99
C ILE A 99 2.89 16.24 17.78
N SER A 100 2.79 16.66 19.04
CA SER A 100 3.97 16.99 19.83
C SER A 100 4.89 15.79 20.01
N SER A 101 4.35 14.60 20.30
CA SER A 101 5.16 13.39 20.45
C SER A 101 5.87 12.97 19.15
N LEU A 102 5.29 13.26 17.99
CA LEU A 102 5.92 13.01 16.70
C LEU A 102 7.02 14.04 16.43
N LEU A 103 6.80 15.31 16.76
CA LEU A 103 7.79 16.38 16.63
C LEU A 103 9.00 16.16 17.52
N ASP A 104 8.76 15.79 18.78
CA ASP A 104 9.82 15.55 19.77
C ASP A 104 10.54 14.20 19.58
N GLY A 105 10.05 13.35 18.66
CA GLY A 105 10.58 12.01 18.44
C GLY A 105 10.32 11.03 19.59
N SER A 106 9.45 11.38 20.53
CA SER A 106 9.07 10.54 21.68
C SER A 106 7.99 9.52 21.35
N TYR A 107 7.32 9.66 20.20
CA TYR A 107 6.29 8.72 19.76
C TYR A 107 6.80 7.28 19.70
N ARG A 108 6.08 6.38 20.34
CA ARG A 108 6.37 4.94 20.31
C ARG A 108 5.13 4.20 19.79
N PRO A 109 5.25 3.46 18.67
CA PRO A 109 4.14 2.66 18.17
C PRO A 109 3.72 1.59 19.17
N ASN A 110 2.43 1.32 19.24
CA ASN A 110 1.90 0.26 20.09
C ASN A 110 2.28 -1.14 19.57
N PRO A 111 2.34 -2.15 20.46
CA PRO A 111 2.51 -3.53 20.03
C PRO A 111 1.43 -3.94 19.03
N VAL A 112 1.79 -4.73 18.03
CA VAL A 112 0.83 -5.25 17.05
C VAL A 112 0.03 -6.42 17.63
N LYS A 113 -1.26 -6.48 17.31
CA LYS A 113 -2.09 -7.65 17.59
C LYS A 113 -1.71 -8.78 16.64
N ARG A 114 -1.23 -9.89 17.16
CA ARG A 114 -0.88 -11.08 16.37
C ARG A 114 -2.13 -11.90 16.04
N VAL A 115 -2.28 -12.26 14.78
CA VAL A 115 -3.35 -13.13 14.28
C VAL A 115 -2.72 -14.21 13.41
N GLU A 116 -3.13 -15.45 13.59
CA GLU A 116 -2.69 -16.58 12.79
C GLU A 116 -3.64 -16.79 11.62
N ILE A 117 -3.12 -16.80 10.40
CA ILE A 117 -3.89 -17.09 9.19
C ILE A 117 -3.45 -18.46 8.67
N PRO A 118 -4.38 -19.42 8.47
CA PRO A 118 -4.04 -20.69 7.87
C PRO A 118 -3.61 -20.52 6.43
N LYS A 119 -2.61 -21.32 6.00
CA LYS A 119 -2.18 -21.43 4.60
C LYS A 119 -2.70 -22.73 4.03
N ASP A 120 -2.82 -22.79 2.70
CA ASP A 120 -3.26 -24.00 1.99
C ASP A 120 -2.36 -25.23 2.25
N SER A 121 -1.10 -25.00 2.63
CA SER A 121 -0.13 -26.03 2.98
C SER A 121 -0.23 -26.56 4.42
N GLY A 122 -1.28 -26.21 5.17
CA GLY A 122 -1.45 -26.57 6.59
C GLY A 122 -0.58 -25.79 7.56
N LYS A 123 0.34 -24.94 7.08
CA LYS A 123 1.15 -24.04 7.92
C LYS A 123 0.36 -22.78 8.26
N LYS A 124 0.72 -22.13 9.36
CA LYS A 124 0.12 -20.85 9.77
C LYS A 124 1.03 -19.69 9.39
N ARG A 125 0.43 -18.58 8.99
CA ARG A 125 1.11 -17.29 8.77
C ARG A 125 0.74 -16.35 9.90
N LEU A 126 1.74 -15.78 10.55
CA LEU A 126 1.54 -14.73 11.55
C LEU A 126 1.31 -13.39 10.85
N LEU A 127 0.22 -12.72 11.18
CA LEU A 127 -0.09 -11.36 10.75
C LEU A 127 -0.06 -10.44 11.97
N GLY A 128 0.66 -9.33 11.87
CA GLY A 128 0.64 -8.26 12.86
C GLY A 128 -0.35 -7.17 12.44
N ILE A 129 -1.30 -6.85 13.30
CA ILE A 129 -2.29 -5.79 13.06
C ILE A 129 -1.94 -4.61 13.98
N PRO A 130 -1.46 -3.47 13.46
CA PRO A 130 -1.18 -2.29 14.25
C PRO A 130 -2.47 -1.61 14.72
N THR A 131 -2.37 -0.72 15.70
CA THR A 131 -3.50 0.09 16.15
C THR A 131 -3.98 1.04 15.05
N VAL A 132 -5.18 1.59 15.21
CA VAL A 132 -5.75 2.50 14.19
C VAL A 132 -4.95 3.79 14.12
N VAL A 133 -4.44 4.27 15.26
CA VAL A 133 -3.58 5.46 15.36
C VAL A 133 -2.25 5.21 14.66
N ASP A 134 -1.60 4.07 14.92
CA ASP A 134 -0.34 3.71 14.25
C ASP A 134 -0.53 3.60 12.73
N ARG A 135 -1.67 3.06 12.27
CA ARG A 135 -2.01 3.02 10.84
C ARG A 135 -2.16 4.40 10.22
N LEU A 136 -2.75 5.36 10.97
CA LEU A 136 -2.84 6.75 10.52
C LEU A 136 -1.44 7.36 10.33
N VAL A 137 -0.57 7.21 11.31
CA VAL A 137 0.82 7.72 11.25
C VAL A 137 1.58 7.05 10.09
N GLN A 138 1.51 5.73 9.97
CA GLN A 138 2.15 4.98 8.87
C GLN A 138 1.64 5.43 7.50
N GLN A 139 0.33 5.67 7.37
CA GLN A 139 -0.26 6.14 6.13
C GLN A 139 0.20 7.57 5.79
N ALA A 140 0.28 8.46 6.77
CA ALA A 140 0.78 9.82 6.57
C ALA A 140 2.25 9.84 6.12
N ILE A 141 3.09 9.00 6.74
CA ILE A 141 4.49 8.81 6.35
C ILE A 141 4.60 8.27 4.92
N ASN A 142 3.82 7.23 4.61
CA ASN A 142 3.84 6.62 3.28
C ASN A 142 3.46 7.62 2.18
N GLN A 143 2.46 8.46 2.41
CA GLN A 143 2.01 9.47 1.45
C GLN A 143 3.07 10.54 1.19
N ALA A 144 3.82 10.93 2.20
CA ALA A 144 4.89 11.92 2.06
C ALA A 144 6.13 11.35 1.35
N LEU A 145 6.49 10.09 1.65
CA LEU A 145 7.70 9.47 1.13
C LEU A 145 7.54 8.81 -0.25
N MET A 146 6.35 8.29 -0.55
CA MET A 146 6.10 7.52 -1.77
C MET A 146 6.48 8.28 -3.06
N PRO A 147 6.13 9.56 -3.26
CA PRO A 147 6.46 10.29 -4.49
C PRO A 147 7.96 10.38 -4.73
N HIS A 148 8.72 10.53 -3.64
CA HIS A 148 10.18 10.62 -3.71
C HIS A 148 10.83 9.28 -4.07
N TYR A 149 10.42 8.20 -3.41
CA TYR A 149 11.02 6.87 -3.64
C TYR A 149 10.56 6.24 -4.96
N GLU A 150 9.32 6.53 -5.41
CA GLU A 150 8.80 5.99 -6.67
C GLU A 150 9.70 6.28 -7.86
N ARG A 151 10.33 7.47 -7.89
CA ARG A 151 11.26 7.87 -8.96
C ARG A 151 12.58 7.10 -8.93
N LYS A 152 13.01 6.64 -7.75
CA LYS A 152 14.27 5.92 -7.55
C LYS A 152 14.18 4.44 -7.81
N PHE A 153 12.98 3.88 -7.83
CA PHE A 153 12.81 2.46 -8.06
C PHE A 153 13.20 2.05 -9.48
N SER A 154 13.89 0.92 -9.58
CA SER A 154 14.22 0.32 -10.86
C SER A 154 12.98 0.12 -11.73
N ARG A 155 13.13 0.28 -13.05
CA ARG A 155 12.08 -0.02 -14.04
C ARG A 155 11.64 -1.49 -14.02
N SER A 156 12.40 -2.37 -13.38
CA SER A 156 12.08 -3.80 -13.21
C SER A 156 11.47 -4.14 -11.86
N SER A 157 11.25 -3.16 -10.99
CA SER A 157 10.53 -3.31 -9.73
C SER A 157 9.03 -3.09 -9.96
N PHE A 158 8.20 -4.09 -9.62
CA PHE A 158 6.75 -4.06 -9.84
C PHE A 158 5.94 -4.20 -8.55
N GLY A 159 6.51 -4.84 -7.51
CA GLY A 159 5.78 -5.11 -6.27
C GLY A 159 5.49 -3.84 -5.46
N PHE A 160 4.24 -3.72 -4.98
CA PHE A 160 3.80 -2.63 -4.10
C PHE A 160 4.00 -1.21 -4.65
N ARG A 161 4.07 -1.08 -5.96
CA ARG A 161 4.22 0.21 -6.62
C ARG A 161 2.92 0.65 -7.29
N PRO A 162 2.64 1.97 -7.29
CA PRO A 162 1.49 2.50 -8.00
C PRO A 162 1.59 2.20 -9.51
N ARG A 163 0.46 1.93 -10.16
CA ARG A 163 0.36 1.59 -11.60
C ARG A 163 1.25 0.44 -12.07
N LYS A 164 1.71 -0.41 -11.16
CA LYS A 164 2.47 -1.62 -11.46
C LYS A 164 1.72 -2.84 -10.97
N SER A 165 1.66 -3.85 -11.81
CA SER A 165 0.96 -5.10 -11.52
C SER A 165 1.88 -6.32 -11.71
N CYS A 166 1.47 -7.47 -11.21
CA CYS A 166 2.16 -8.72 -11.47
C CYS A 166 2.10 -9.10 -12.97
N HIS A 167 1.04 -8.72 -13.68
CA HIS A 167 0.93 -8.93 -15.12
C HIS A 167 1.98 -8.13 -15.89
N ASP A 168 2.25 -6.88 -15.51
CA ASP A 168 3.32 -6.08 -16.13
C ASP A 168 4.69 -6.72 -15.93
N ALA A 169 4.93 -7.30 -14.74
CA ALA A 169 6.15 -8.03 -14.45
C ALA A 169 6.30 -9.26 -15.36
N LEU A 170 5.23 -10.05 -15.53
CA LEU A 170 5.20 -11.22 -16.40
C LEU A 170 5.41 -10.84 -17.86
N HIS A 171 4.71 -9.81 -18.35
CA HIS A 171 4.91 -9.32 -19.72
C HIS A 171 6.33 -8.83 -19.97
N LYS A 172 6.94 -8.16 -19.01
CA LYS A 172 8.34 -7.75 -19.13
C LYS A 172 9.28 -8.94 -19.17
N ALA A 173 9.09 -9.93 -18.30
CA ALA A 173 9.88 -11.16 -18.30
C ALA A 173 9.77 -11.89 -19.63
N GLN A 174 8.54 -12.05 -20.17
CA GLN A 174 8.31 -12.66 -21.47
C GLN A 174 9.03 -11.93 -22.62
N LYS A 175 8.97 -10.58 -22.64
CA LYS A 175 9.68 -9.79 -23.64
C LYS A 175 11.19 -10.02 -23.60
N ILE A 176 11.77 -10.10 -22.39
CA ILE A 176 13.21 -10.36 -22.21
C ILE A 176 13.56 -11.75 -22.72
N VAL A 177 12.80 -12.77 -22.35
CA VAL A 177 13.01 -14.17 -22.80
C VAL A 177 12.94 -14.27 -24.33
N ASN A 178 11.90 -13.72 -24.94
CA ASN A 178 11.74 -13.73 -26.39
C ASN A 178 12.92 -13.03 -27.09
N SER A 179 13.36 -11.87 -26.59
CA SER A 179 14.50 -11.16 -27.19
C SER A 179 15.83 -11.91 -27.09
N ILE A 180 15.99 -12.80 -26.11
CA ILE A 180 17.16 -13.67 -25.96
C ILE A 180 17.06 -14.85 -26.92
N LEU A 181 15.88 -15.43 -27.10
CA LEU A 181 15.65 -16.55 -28.02
C LEU A 181 15.83 -16.12 -29.47
N ASP A 182 15.30 -14.97 -29.86
CA ASP A 182 15.44 -14.41 -31.21
C ASP A 182 16.91 -14.17 -31.59
N ARG A 183 17.75 -13.74 -30.63
CA ARG A 183 19.19 -13.57 -30.87
C ARG A 183 19.95 -14.88 -31.07
N LYS A 184 19.46 -16.00 -30.52
CA LYS A 184 20.08 -17.31 -30.70
C LYS A 184 19.70 -17.99 -32.00
N SER A 185 18.62 -17.56 -32.64
CA SER A 185 18.18 -18.10 -33.94
C SER A 185 18.86 -17.47 -35.17
N VAL A 186 19.77 -16.52 -34.97
CA VAL A 186 20.47 -15.77 -36.04
C VAL A 186 21.96 -16.17 -36.13
N VAL A 187 22.37 -17.29 -35.49
CA VAL A 187 23.72 -17.83 -35.60
C VAL A 187 23.71 -19.13 -36.41
#